data_342c3a5b49d0a3e78f2524a4be164e88
#
_entry.id   342c3a5b49d0a3e78f2524a4be164e88
#
_cell.length_a   1.000
_cell.length_b   1.000
_cell.length_c   1.000
_cell.angle_alpha   90.00
_cell.angle_beta   90.00
_cell.angle_gamma   90.00
#
_symmetry.space_group_name_H-M   'P 1'
#
loop_
_entity.id
_entity.type
_entity.pdbx_description
1 polymer ?
#
loop_
_entity_poly.entity_id
_entity_poly.type
_entity_poly.pdbx_seq_one_letter_code
_entity_poly.pdbx_strand_id
1 'polypeptide(L)'
;MKPIMVFFTYIVGFIIFYKTMLWIKIDQKLFSFLIPTEKKIKKQKIGDFLTPEGASKPLTLTKQEIGRNTWSLLHSIAASYPNEPSEEDKKHITNFLFGLANLFPCKICGTHLLKMLKKEGVHADSREELVNYICKIHNIINKVLEKPKFDCKKAFDFWGGDCGCDV
;
A
#
# COMPACT_ATOMS: atom_id res chain seq x y z
N MET A 1 48.52 -14.03 42.96
CA MET A 1 48.11 -13.01 41.97
C MET A 1 46.89 -13.39 41.11
N LYS A 2 46.22 -14.53 41.30
CA LYS A 2 45.09 -14.99 40.50
C LYS A 2 43.66 -14.53 40.92
N PRO A 3 43.33 -14.20 42.18
CA PRO A 3 41.96 -13.86 42.53
C PRO A 3 41.53 -12.44 42.09
N ILE A 4 42.46 -11.48 42.00
CA ILE A 4 42.14 -10.10 41.64
C ILE A 4 41.74 -9.96 40.16
N MET A 5 42.37 -10.71 39.25
CA MET A 5 42.02 -10.70 37.83
C MET A 5 40.60 -11.27 37.58
N VAL A 6 40.23 -12.31 38.30
CA VAL A 6 38.89 -12.92 38.17
C VAL A 6 37.80 -11.96 38.66
N PHE A 7 38.10 -11.23 39.75
CA PHE A 7 37.15 -10.21 40.28
C PHE A 7 36.95 -9.04 39.29
N PHE A 8 38.01 -8.63 38.62
CA PHE A 8 37.96 -7.56 37.60
C PHE A 8 37.13 -7.97 36.38
N THR A 9 37.25 -9.20 35.91
CA THR A 9 36.45 -9.70 34.78
C THR A 9 34.95 -9.79 35.10
N TYR A 10 34.58 -10.16 36.32
CA TYR A 10 33.18 -10.15 36.77
C TYR A 10 32.60 -8.72 36.86
N ILE A 11 33.36 -7.76 37.37
CA ILE A 11 32.92 -6.35 37.44
C ILE A 11 32.72 -5.76 36.05
N VAL A 12 33.67 -5.98 35.13
CA VAL A 12 33.57 -5.49 33.74
C VAL A 12 32.38 -6.14 33.04
N GLY A 13 32.20 -7.45 33.18
CA GLY A 13 31.04 -8.17 32.64
C GLY A 13 29.68 -7.64 33.17
N PHE A 14 29.61 -7.34 34.46
CA PHE A 14 28.41 -6.78 35.09
C PHE A 14 28.12 -5.35 34.60
N ILE A 15 29.17 -4.52 34.42
CA ILE A 15 29.02 -3.15 33.88
C ILE A 15 28.52 -3.19 32.42
N ILE A 16 29.09 -4.10 31.60
CA ILE A 16 28.63 -4.28 30.22
C ILE A 16 27.18 -4.76 30.17
N PHE A 17 26.83 -5.76 30.97
CA PHE A 17 25.47 -6.27 31.05
C PHE A 17 24.47 -5.21 31.54
N TYR A 18 24.85 -4.40 32.53
CA TYR A 18 23.98 -3.32 33.04
C TYR A 18 23.80 -2.21 31.99
N LYS A 19 24.86 -1.85 31.25
CA LYS A 19 24.78 -0.89 30.16
C LYS A 19 23.92 -1.40 29.00
N THR A 20 24.02 -2.67 28.61
CA THR A 20 23.18 -3.25 27.56
C THR A 20 21.71 -3.32 27.99
N MET A 21 21.41 -3.66 29.25
CA MET A 21 20.06 -3.63 29.80
C MET A 21 19.49 -2.21 29.87
N LEU A 22 20.31 -1.22 30.19
CA LEU A 22 19.90 0.19 30.19
C LEU A 22 19.63 0.69 28.76
N TRP A 23 20.44 0.28 27.80
CA TRP A 23 20.26 0.56 26.37
C TRP A 23 18.94 -0.02 25.84
N ILE A 24 18.65 -1.28 26.16
CA ILE A 24 17.40 -1.94 25.78
C ILE A 24 16.18 -1.21 26.36
N LYS A 25 16.24 -0.75 27.63
CA LYS A 25 15.15 0.03 28.25
C LYS A 25 15.00 1.42 27.63
N ILE A 26 16.09 2.06 27.23
CA ILE A 26 16.06 3.36 26.53
C ILE A 26 15.47 3.17 25.12
N ASP A 27 15.84 2.11 24.44
CA ASP A 27 15.32 1.78 23.09
C ASP A 27 13.80 1.48 23.13
N GLN A 28 13.32 0.75 24.12
CA GLN A 28 11.89 0.51 24.32
C GLN A 28 11.12 1.79 24.65
N LYS A 29 11.71 2.71 25.41
CA LYS A 29 11.08 3.99 25.76
C LYS A 29 11.09 4.95 24.58
N LEU A 30 12.16 4.96 23.79
CA LEU A 30 12.27 5.72 22.55
C LEU A 30 11.32 5.16 21.48
N PHE A 31 11.24 3.83 21.36
CA PHE A 31 10.33 3.13 20.47
C PHE A 31 8.85 3.39 20.81
N SER A 32 8.49 3.43 22.10
CA SER A 32 7.14 3.78 22.54
C SER A 32 6.81 5.28 22.36
N PHE A 33 7.81 6.14 22.21
CA PHE A 33 7.63 7.57 21.94
C PHE A 33 7.51 7.84 20.43
N LEU A 34 8.19 7.03 19.59
CA LEU A 34 8.17 7.14 18.14
C LEU A 34 7.00 6.43 17.47
N ILE A 35 6.42 5.42 18.13
CA ILE A 35 5.15 4.84 17.70
C ILE A 35 4.05 5.60 18.44
N PRO A 36 3.18 6.35 17.73
CA PRO A 36 2.01 6.93 18.35
C PRO A 36 1.26 5.78 19.05
N THR A 37 1.18 5.85 20.40
CA THR A 37 0.33 4.95 21.17
C THR A 37 -1.02 4.94 20.48
N GLU A 38 -1.46 3.75 20.05
CA GLU A 38 -2.78 3.52 19.51
C GLU A 38 -3.78 4.37 20.30
N LYS A 39 -4.17 5.53 19.73
CA LYS A 39 -5.45 6.14 20.09
C LYS A 39 -6.42 4.99 19.93
N LYS A 40 -7.12 4.61 21.01
CA LYS A 40 -8.15 3.60 21.05
C LYS A 40 -8.94 3.69 19.75
N ILE A 41 -8.49 2.95 18.73
CA ILE A 41 -9.34 2.59 17.62
C ILE A 41 -10.46 1.87 18.33
N LYS A 42 -11.64 2.50 18.38
CA LYS A 42 -12.86 1.83 18.84
C LYS A 42 -12.81 0.50 18.12
N LYS A 43 -12.80 -0.60 18.88
CA LYS A 43 -12.85 -1.95 18.32
C LYS A 43 -14.09 -2.05 17.47
N GLN A 44 -14.02 -1.53 16.26
CA GLN A 44 -14.94 -1.86 15.21
C GLN A 44 -14.65 -3.33 14.94
N LYS A 45 -15.64 -4.17 15.20
CA LYS A 45 -15.46 -5.61 15.10
C LYS A 45 -14.95 -5.89 13.69
N ILE A 46 -13.71 -6.34 13.55
CA ILE A 46 -13.10 -6.76 12.27
C ILE A 46 -14.04 -7.72 11.52
N GLY A 47 -14.91 -8.46 12.24
CA GLY A 47 -15.94 -9.30 11.67
C GLY A 47 -16.94 -8.57 10.77
N ASP A 48 -17.29 -7.31 11.07
CA ASP A 48 -18.27 -6.54 10.31
C ASP A 48 -17.73 -6.05 8.95
N PHE A 49 -16.41 -6.03 8.79
CA PHE A 49 -15.74 -5.68 7.54
C PHE A 49 -15.49 -6.89 6.61
N LEU A 50 -15.38 -8.09 7.16
CA LEU A 50 -15.01 -9.29 6.40
C LEU A 50 -16.20 -10.15 5.95
N THR A 51 -17.38 -9.99 6.60
CA THR A 51 -18.59 -10.71 6.21
C THR A 51 -19.77 -9.75 6.23
N PRO A 52 -20.45 -9.52 5.10
CA PRO A 52 -21.74 -8.85 5.11
C PRO A 52 -22.68 -9.60 6.07
N GLU A 53 -23.33 -8.89 7.00
CA GLU A 53 -24.36 -9.49 7.88
C GLU A 53 -25.36 -10.26 7.02
N GLY A 54 -25.56 -11.54 7.29
CA GLY A 54 -26.47 -12.40 6.56
C GLY A 54 -25.89 -13.14 5.35
N ALA A 55 -24.59 -13.07 5.08
CA ALA A 55 -23.97 -13.84 3.99
C ALA A 55 -23.98 -15.34 4.34
N SER A 56 -24.94 -16.07 3.80
CA SER A 56 -25.04 -17.53 3.91
C SER A 56 -24.12 -18.28 2.95
N LYS A 57 -23.38 -17.57 2.08
CA LYS A 57 -22.48 -18.13 1.05
C LYS A 57 -21.14 -17.39 1.04
N PRO A 58 -20.03 -18.08 0.67
CA PRO A 58 -18.75 -17.40 0.44
C PRO A 58 -18.91 -16.26 -0.55
N LEU A 59 -18.35 -15.09 -0.26
CA LEU A 59 -18.36 -13.94 -1.16
C LEU A 59 -17.40 -14.22 -2.33
N THR A 60 -17.91 -14.75 -3.43
CA THR A 60 -17.15 -14.96 -4.64
C THR A 60 -17.42 -13.80 -5.60
N LEU A 61 -16.43 -12.92 -5.79
CA LEU A 61 -16.54 -11.82 -6.73
C LEU A 61 -16.50 -12.32 -8.18
N THR A 62 -17.39 -11.82 -9.00
CA THR A 62 -17.35 -12.04 -10.44
C THR A 62 -16.15 -11.31 -11.06
N LYS A 63 -15.73 -11.76 -12.25
CA LYS A 63 -14.66 -11.09 -13.02
C LYS A 63 -14.94 -9.59 -13.24
N GLN A 64 -16.21 -9.23 -13.42
CA GLN A 64 -16.62 -7.84 -13.62
C GLN A 64 -16.51 -7.02 -12.34
N GLU A 65 -16.86 -7.58 -11.18
CA GLU A 65 -16.74 -6.93 -9.88
C GLU A 65 -15.27 -6.75 -9.49
N ILE A 66 -14.45 -7.77 -9.67
CA ILE A 66 -12.99 -7.66 -9.47
C ILE A 66 -12.46 -6.53 -10.34
N GLY A 67 -12.81 -6.48 -11.62
CA GLY A 67 -12.37 -5.43 -12.53
C GLY A 67 -12.81 -4.04 -12.09
N ARG A 68 -14.08 -3.84 -11.75
CA ARG A 68 -14.61 -2.54 -11.27
C ARG A 68 -13.88 -2.08 -10.00
N ASN A 69 -13.77 -2.95 -9.01
CA ASN A 69 -13.11 -2.64 -7.74
C ASN A 69 -11.64 -2.30 -7.94
N THR A 70 -10.95 -3.03 -8.82
CA THR A 70 -9.56 -2.73 -9.17
C THR A 70 -9.40 -1.37 -9.83
N TRP A 71 -10.24 -1.04 -10.81
CA TRP A 71 -10.18 0.27 -11.46
C TRP A 71 -10.51 1.41 -10.50
N SER A 72 -11.51 1.24 -9.63
CA SER A 72 -11.80 2.22 -8.58
C SER A 72 -10.60 2.46 -7.68
N LEU A 73 -9.95 1.38 -7.20
CA LEU A 73 -8.74 1.48 -6.38
C LEU A 73 -7.59 2.18 -7.12
N LEU A 74 -7.32 1.81 -8.37
CA LEU A 74 -6.23 2.40 -9.16
C LEU A 74 -6.42 3.90 -9.39
N HIS A 75 -7.66 4.32 -9.69
CA HIS A 75 -7.96 5.74 -9.85
C HIS A 75 -7.86 6.51 -8.54
N SER A 76 -8.32 5.95 -7.42
CA SER A 76 -8.18 6.57 -6.10
C SER A 76 -6.72 6.71 -5.69
N ILE A 77 -5.89 5.68 -5.91
CA ILE A 77 -4.43 5.75 -5.69
C ILE A 77 -3.82 6.88 -6.53
N ALA A 78 -4.16 6.95 -7.82
CA ALA A 78 -3.64 7.99 -8.70
C ALA A 78 -4.06 9.40 -8.26
N ALA A 79 -5.31 9.57 -7.83
CA ALA A 79 -5.82 10.86 -7.35
C ALA A 79 -5.18 11.31 -6.02
N SER A 80 -4.79 10.35 -5.17
CA SER A 80 -4.09 10.62 -3.89
C SER A 80 -2.57 10.65 -4.03
N TYR A 81 -2.03 10.42 -5.23
CA TYR A 81 -0.58 10.41 -5.46
C TYR A 81 0.03 11.81 -5.23
N PRO A 82 1.29 11.94 -4.77
CA PRO A 82 1.93 13.24 -4.58
C PRO A 82 1.99 14.07 -5.87
N ASN A 83 1.86 15.40 -5.77
CA ASN A 83 2.07 16.29 -6.92
C ASN A 83 3.51 16.26 -7.40
N GLU A 84 4.44 16.18 -6.44
CA GLU A 84 5.88 16.07 -6.65
C GLU A 84 6.36 14.76 -6.00
N PRO A 85 6.25 13.63 -6.71
CA PRO A 85 6.61 12.33 -6.16
C PRO A 85 8.12 12.17 -6.06
N SER A 86 8.57 11.52 -4.99
CA SER A 86 9.95 11.07 -4.86
C SER A 86 10.25 9.92 -5.83
N GLU A 87 11.52 9.61 -6.07
CA GLU A 87 11.92 8.43 -6.85
C GLU A 87 11.46 7.12 -6.19
N GLU A 88 11.29 7.13 -4.86
CA GLU A 88 10.74 5.99 -4.12
C GLU A 88 9.24 5.83 -4.39
N ASP A 89 8.46 6.91 -4.42
CA ASP A 89 7.04 6.87 -4.80
C ASP A 89 6.84 6.33 -6.21
N LYS A 90 7.65 6.79 -7.17
CA LYS A 90 7.64 6.31 -8.56
C LYS A 90 7.95 4.82 -8.66
N LYS A 91 8.92 4.36 -7.87
CA LYS A 91 9.27 2.95 -7.78
C LYS A 91 8.14 2.13 -7.16
N HIS A 92 7.51 2.64 -6.09
CA HIS A 92 6.42 1.95 -5.41
C HIS A 92 5.21 1.76 -6.33
N ILE A 93 4.76 2.82 -7.00
CA ILE A 93 3.60 2.70 -7.92
C ILE A 93 3.92 1.80 -9.10
N THR A 94 5.13 1.86 -9.64
CA THR A 94 5.56 0.98 -10.72
C THR A 94 5.55 -0.47 -10.29
N ASN A 95 6.17 -0.80 -9.16
CA ASN A 95 6.21 -2.16 -8.62
C ASN A 95 4.80 -2.68 -8.30
N PHE A 96 3.94 -1.82 -7.74
CA PHE A 96 2.56 -2.17 -7.45
C PHE A 96 1.79 -2.54 -8.73
N LEU A 97 1.87 -1.75 -9.79
CA LEU A 97 1.18 -2.03 -11.05
C LEU A 97 1.66 -3.33 -11.71
N PHE A 98 2.97 -3.58 -11.72
CA PHE A 98 3.53 -4.83 -12.23
C PHE A 98 3.14 -6.03 -11.35
N GLY A 99 3.18 -5.87 -10.02
CA GLY A 99 2.73 -6.88 -9.06
C GLY A 99 1.26 -7.23 -9.25
N LEU A 100 0.40 -6.21 -9.34
CA LEU A 100 -1.03 -6.37 -9.61
C LEU A 100 -1.28 -7.14 -10.90
N ALA A 101 -0.60 -6.78 -12.00
CA ALA A 101 -0.75 -7.47 -13.29
C ALA A 101 -0.38 -8.94 -13.22
N ASN A 102 0.70 -9.28 -12.50
CA ASN A 102 1.17 -10.67 -12.35
C ASN A 102 0.27 -11.52 -11.44
N LEU A 103 -0.30 -10.91 -10.39
CA LEU A 103 -1.11 -11.59 -9.38
C LEU A 103 -2.60 -11.52 -9.68
N PHE A 104 -3.02 -10.83 -10.76
CA PHE A 104 -4.43 -10.62 -11.04
C PHE A 104 -5.20 -11.94 -11.14
N PRO A 105 -6.34 -12.10 -10.43
CA PRO A 105 -7.08 -13.38 -10.39
C PRO A 105 -7.50 -13.88 -11.78
N CYS A 106 -7.89 -12.96 -12.67
CA CYS A 106 -8.17 -13.28 -14.08
C CYS A 106 -6.86 -13.26 -14.89
N LYS A 107 -6.26 -14.39 -15.16
CA LYS A 107 -4.96 -14.51 -15.84
C LYS A 107 -4.90 -13.80 -17.19
N ILE A 108 -5.94 -13.90 -18.01
CA ILE A 108 -6.02 -13.19 -19.29
C ILE A 108 -6.01 -11.67 -19.08
N CYS A 109 -6.75 -11.20 -18.09
CA CYS A 109 -6.82 -9.76 -17.76
C CYS A 109 -5.46 -9.25 -17.27
N GLY A 110 -4.81 -9.99 -16.38
CA GLY A 110 -3.46 -9.66 -15.89
C GLY A 110 -2.42 -9.64 -17.01
N THR A 111 -2.49 -10.62 -17.93
CA THR A 111 -1.61 -10.63 -19.12
C THR A 111 -1.81 -9.40 -20.02
N HIS A 112 -3.05 -8.96 -20.22
CA HIS A 112 -3.33 -7.75 -20.99
C HIS A 112 -2.78 -6.51 -20.28
N LEU A 113 -3.01 -6.35 -18.98
CA LEU A 113 -2.45 -5.25 -18.21
C LEU A 113 -0.91 -5.27 -18.27
N LEU A 114 -0.29 -6.42 -18.07
CA LEU A 114 1.17 -6.56 -18.11
C LEU A 114 1.75 -6.15 -19.50
N LYS A 115 1.09 -6.54 -20.59
CA LYS A 115 1.49 -6.13 -21.94
C LYS A 115 1.41 -4.61 -22.12
N MET A 116 0.36 -3.97 -21.59
CA MET A 116 0.23 -2.51 -21.67
C MET A 116 1.32 -1.81 -20.85
N LEU A 117 1.56 -2.24 -19.60
CA LEU A 117 2.62 -1.67 -18.76
C LEU A 117 4.00 -1.79 -19.40
N LYS A 118 4.30 -2.92 -20.06
CA LYS A 118 5.58 -3.13 -20.76
C LYS A 118 5.71 -2.30 -22.02
N LYS A 119 4.61 -2.08 -22.74
CA LYS A 119 4.61 -1.34 -24.00
C LYS A 119 4.68 0.16 -23.81
N GLU A 120 3.87 0.69 -22.90
CA GLU A 120 3.70 2.14 -22.71
C GLU A 120 4.65 2.70 -21.63
N GLY A 121 5.22 1.84 -20.77
CA GLY A 121 5.88 2.26 -19.54
C GLY A 121 4.88 2.70 -18.46
N VAL A 122 5.35 3.04 -17.27
CA VAL A 122 4.55 3.66 -16.22
C VAL A 122 4.88 5.15 -16.18
N HIS A 123 3.87 5.99 -16.30
CA HIS A 123 4.00 7.44 -16.25
C HIS A 123 3.54 7.94 -14.90
N ALA A 124 4.47 8.38 -14.06
CA ALA A 124 4.22 8.73 -12.67
C ALA A 124 5.11 9.88 -12.17
N ASP A 125 5.51 10.79 -13.05
CA ASP A 125 6.35 11.93 -12.68
C ASP A 125 5.57 13.06 -11.97
N SER A 126 4.24 12.96 -11.96
CA SER A 126 3.35 13.81 -11.18
C SER A 126 2.01 13.11 -10.95
N ARG A 127 1.20 13.65 -10.00
CA ARG A 127 -0.20 13.21 -9.80
C ARG A 127 -1.02 13.30 -11.09
N GLU A 128 -0.96 14.42 -11.76
CA GLU A 128 -1.71 14.65 -13.00
C GLU A 128 -1.33 13.62 -14.08
N GLU A 129 -0.04 13.35 -14.21
CA GLU A 129 0.44 12.37 -15.18
C GLU A 129 -0.04 10.95 -14.84
N LEU A 130 0.04 10.54 -13.58
CA LEU A 130 -0.44 9.23 -13.15
C LEU A 130 -1.96 9.08 -13.33
N VAL A 131 -2.75 10.11 -12.97
CA VAL A 131 -4.21 10.13 -13.17
C VAL A 131 -4.55 9.96 -14.66
N ASN A 132 -3.88 10.71 -15.52
CA ASN A 132 -4.06 10.61 -16.98
C ASN A 132 -3.62 9.25 -17.52
N TYR A 133 -2.51 8.71 -17.01
CA TYR A 133 -2.00 7.40 -17.40
C TYR A 133 -2.98 6.28 -17.05
N ILE A 134 -3.44 6.21 -15.78
CA ILE A 134 -4.42 5.21 -15.35
C ILE A 134 -5.72 5.31 -16.16
N CYS A 135 -6.19 6.51 -16.44
CA CYS A 135 -7.37 6.72 -17.27
C CYS A 135 -7.17 6.23 -18.72
N LYS A 136 -6.00 6.49 -19.31
CA LYS A 136 -5.69 6.03 -20.68
C LYS A 136 -5.67 4.50 -20.76
N ILE A 137 -5.00 3.82 -19.84
CA ILE A 137 -4.97 2.35 -19.85
C ILE A 137 -6.36 1.74 -19.55
N HIS A 138 -7.17 2.37 -18.69
CA HIS A 138 -8.56 1.96 -18.47
C HIS A 138 -9.38 2.10 -19.76
N ASN A 139 -9.23 3.19 -20.50
CA ASN A 139 -9.91 3.39 -21.78
C ASN A 139 -9.50 2.39 -22.86
N ILE A 140 -8.26 1.90 -22.86
CA ILE A 140 -7.84 0.81 -23.75
C ILE A 140 -8.65 -0.45 -23.43
N ILE A 141 -8.84 -0.78 -22.17
CA ILE A 141 -9.67 -1.92 -21.75
C ILE A 141 -11.15 -1.67 -22.06
N ASN A 142 -11.67 -0.45 -21.84
CA ASN A 142 -13.03 -0.10 -22.23
C ASN A 142 -13.28 -0.36 -23.72
N LYS A 143 -12.32 0.01 -24.58
CA LYS A 143 -12.39 -0.26 -26.03
C LYS A 143 -12.45 -1.76 -26.34
N VAL A 144 -11.64 -2.58 -25.66
CA VAL A 144 -11.65 -4.05 -25.83
C VAL A 144 -12.96 -4.67 -25.36
N LEU A 145 -13.61 -4.05 -24.36
CA LEU A 145 -14.89 -4.50 -23.80
C LEU A 145 -16.10 -3.81 -24.44
N GLU A 146 -15.91 -3.07 -25.54
CA GLU A 146 -16.95 -2.31 -26.25
C GLU A 146 -17.73 -1.34 -25.36
N LYS A 147 -17.05 -0.80 -24.31
CA LYS A 147 -17.60 0.20 -23.42
C LYS A 147 -17.31 1.61 -23.88
N PRO A 148 -18.13 2.59 -23.49
CA PRO A 148 -17.88 3.99 -23.80
C PRO A 148 -16.51 4.44 -23.26
N LYS A 149 -15.84 5.32 -24.02
CA LYS A 149 -14.64 5.99 -23.57
C LYS A 149 -14.96 7.02 -22.51
N PHE A 150 -14.21 7.03 -21.40
CA PHE A 150 -14.31 8.04 -20.34
C PHE A 150 -13.43 9.24 -20.69
N ASP A 151 -13.91 10.45 -20.38
CA ASP A 151 -13.13 11.69 -20.56
C ASP A 151 -12.10 11.83 -19.41
N CYS A 152 -10.82 11.65 -19.73
CA CYS A 152 -9.76 11.67 -18.74
C CYS A 152 -9.55 13.05 -18.07
N LYS A 153 -10.03 14.14 -18.65
CA LYS A 153 -10.00 15.46 -18.00
C LYS A 153 -10.84 15.50 -16.72
N LYS A 154 -11.83 14.62 -16.62
CA LYS A 154 -12.73 14.51 -15.47
C LYS A 154 -12.26 13.47 -14.45
N ALA A 155 -11.16 12.77 -14.72
CA ALA A 155 -10.74 11.63 -13.90
C ALA A 155 -10.39 12.06 -12.47
N PHE A 156 -9.66 13.15 -12.30
CA PHE A 156 -9.31 13.67 -10.99
C PHE A 156 -10.56 14.06 -10.18
N ASP A 157 -11.46 14.82 -10.76
CA ASP A 157 -12.70 15.27 -10.08
C ASP A 157 -13.61 14.10 -9.72
N PHE A 158 -13.58 13.04 -10.53
CA PHE A 158 -14.45 11.88 -10.34
C PHE A 158 -13.96 10.93 -9.24
N TRP A 159 -12.63 10.76 -9.08
CA TRP A 159 -12.03 9.84 -8.11
C TRP A 159 -11.21 10.51 -7.00
N GLY A 160 -10.98 11.84 -7.07
CA GLY A 160 -10.15 12.60 -6.14
C GLY A 160 -10.90 13.17 -4.94
N GLY A 161 -12.09 12.69 -4.64
CA GLY A 161 -12.85 13.11 -3.46
C GLY A 161 -12.19 12.68 -2.16
N ASP A 162 -12.56 13.34 -1.06
CA ASP A 162 -12.17 12.94 0.28
C ASP A 162 -12.70 11.53 0.57
N CYS A 163 -11.80 10.59 0.82
CA CYS A 163 -12.16 9.21 1.19
C CYS A 163 -12.50 9.07 2.69
N GLY A 164 -12.42 10.15 3.47
CA GLY A 164 -12.55 10.11 4.92
C GLY A 164 -11.39 9.35 5.61
N CYS A 165 -10.26 9.23 4.92
CA CYS A 165 -9.11 8.49 5.41
C CYS A 165 -8.18 9.35 6.26
N ASP A 166 -8.33 10.67 6.23
CA ASP A 166 -7.55 11.64 7.01
C ASP A 166 -8.15 11.78 8.42
N VAL A 167 -7.88 10.78 9.26
CA VAL A 167 -8.31 10.80 10.67
C VAL A 167 -7.11 10.66 11.59
#